data_edb5806e76f7f784781892ba114b37c6
#
_entry.id   edb5806e76f7f784781892ba114b37c6
#
_cell.length_a   1.000
_cell.length_b   1.000
_cell.length_c   1.000
_cell.angle_alpha   90.00
_cell.angle_beta   90.00
_cell.angle_gamma   90.00
#
_symmetry.space_group_name_H-M   'P 1'
#
loop_
_entity.id
_entity.type
_entity.pdbx_description
1 polymer ?
#
loop_
_entity_poly.entity_id
_entity_poly.type
_entity_poly.pdbx_seq_one_letter_code
_entity_poly.pdbx_strand_id
1 'polypeptide(L)'
;MTRPRNTQPPKVQLRLYDAWLTICELSALTPGRGVAALLPDGRQAAVFRDRSGRTYAIDNRDPFSGAAVLSRGLTGSHQGRPFVASPLLKQRFDLESGRCLDDGTVTVTTYEVRTRPDSAHTD
;
A
#
# COMPACT_ATOMS: atom_id res chain seq x y z
N MET A 1 24.57 6.40 -29.54
CA MET A 1 23.36 6.48 -28.96
C MET A 1 23.47 6.74 -27.53
N THR A 2 22.73 7.64 -27.08
CA THR A 2 22.75 8.01 -25.70
C THR A 2 21.59 7.40 -24.98
N ARG A 3 21.81 6.83 -23.87
CA ARG A 3 20.69 6.39 -23.09
C ARG A 3 20.58 7.24 -21.86
N PRO A 4 19.41 7.27 -21.27
CA PRO A 4 19.21 8.08 -20.09
C PRO A 4 20.17 7.65 -19.03
N ARG A 5 20.79 8.61 -18.37
CA ARG A 5 21.61 8.31 -17.32
C ARG A 5 20.94 8.62 -16.08
N ASN A 6 21.29 8.01 -15.01
CA ASN A 6 20.76 8.30 -13.69
C ASN A 6 19.27 8.12 -13.61
N THR A 7 18.71 7.41 -14.56
CA THR A 7 17.30 7.06 -14.46
C THR A 7 17.19 5.85 -13.57
N GLN A 8 16.50 6.00 -12.51
CA GLN A 8 16.32 4.93 -11.57
C GLN A 8 14.88 4.44 -11.61
N PRO A 9 14.61 3.19 -11.26
CA PRO A 9 13.25 2.72 -11.17
C PRO A 9 12.44 3.58 -10.22
N PRO A 10 11.17 3.79 -10.51
CA PRO A 10 10.32 4.54 -9.59
C PRO A 10 10.26 3.89 -8.22
N LYS A 11 10.28 4.71 -7.19
CA LYS A 11 10.19 4.26 -5.81
C LYS A 11 8.84 4.58 -5.24
N VAL A 12 8.37 3.71 -4.39
CA VAL A 12 7.13 3.91 -3.63
C VAL A 12 7.50 4.47 -2.28
N GLN A 13 6.90 5.59 -1.93
CA GLN A 13 7.14 6.25 -0.66
C GLN A 13 5.85 6.36 0.11
N LEU A 14 5.95 6.16 1.41
CA LEU A 14 4.84 6.24 2.33
C LEU A 14 5.13 7.38 3.30
N ARG A 15 4.11 8.20 3.60
CA ARG A 15 4.29 9.28 4.56
C ARG A 15 4.01 8.77 5.96
N LEU A 16 5.00 8.94 6.83
CA LEU A 16 4.85 8.64 8.23
C LEU A 16 5.21 9.90 9.00
N TYR A 17 4.26 10.45 9.73
CA TYR A 17 4.38 11.75 10.38
C TYR A 17 4.73 12.79 9.34
N ASP A 18 5.87 13.45 9.46
CA ASP A 18 6.24 14.50 8.53
C ASP A 18 7.26 14.05 7.49
N ALA A 19 7.53 12.77 7.38
CA ALA A 19 8.57 12.28 6.51
C ALA A 19 8.04 11.29 5.48
N TRP A 20 8.61 11.35 4.29
CA TRP A 20 8.36 10.36 3.26
C TRP A 20 9.43 9.29 3.36
N LEU A 21 8.98 8.05 3.52
CA LEU A 21 9.87 6.90 3.63
C LEU A 21 9.81 6.10 2.35
N THR A 22 10.95 5.80 1.77
CA THR A 22 11.00 4.89 0.64
C THR A 22 10.84 3.47 1.16
N ILE A 23 9.84 2.76 0.68
CA ILE A 23 9.53 1.44 1.18
C ILE A 23 9.85 0.33 0.20
N CYS A 24 9.79 0.59 -1.09
CA CYS A 24 10.14 -0.39 -2.11
C CYS A 24 10.19 0.28 -3.47
N GLU A 25 10.65 -0.47 -4.47
CA GLU A 25 10.49 -0.05 -5.85
C GLU A 25 9.07 -0.35 -6.30
N LEU A 26 8.57 0.46 -7.21
CA LEU A 26 7.23 0.25 -7.75
C LEU A 26 7.09 -1.13 -8.38
N SER A 27 8.16 -1.63 -9.00
CA SER A 27 8.15 -2.95 -9.62
C SER A 27 7.97 -4.09 -8.61
N ALA A 28 8.20 -3.84 -7.34
CA ALA A 28 7.94 -4.84 -6.30
C ALA A 28 6.46 -5.00 -6.01
N LEU A 29 5.62 -4.07 -6.48
CA LEU A 29 4.19 -4.14 -6.26
C LEU A 29 3.52 -4.70 -7.50
N THR A 30 3.08 -5.91 -7.42
CA THR A 30 2.30 -6.55 -8.49
C THR A 30 0.83 -6.20 -8.28
N PRO A 31 0.12 -5.73 -9.30
CA PRO A 31 -1.31 -5.47 -9.14
C PRO A 31 -2.04 -6.70 -8.61
N GLY A 32 -2.86 -6.49 -7.60
CA GLY A 32 -3.61 -7.56 -6.97
C GLY A 32 -2.91 -8.25 -5.81
N ARG A 33 -1.65 -7.89 -5.54
CA ARG A 33 -0.91 -8.48 -4.42
C ARG A 33 -0.38 -7.39 -3.53
N GLY A 34 -0.54 -7.58 -2.22
CA GLY A 34 0.01 -6.64 -1.25
C GLY A 34 1.42 -7.02 -0.82
N VAL A 35 2.11 -6.03 -0.30
CA VAL A 35 3.44 -6.18 0.27
C VAL A 35 3.41 -5.57 1.67
N ALA A 36 3.97 -6.26 2.64
CA ALA A 36 4.08 -5.72 3.98
C ALA A 36 5.36 -4.89 4.09
N ALA A 37 5.24 -3.70 4.66
CA ALA A 37 6.37 -2.83 4.90
C ALA A 37 6.48 -2.56 6.39
N LEU A 38 7.65 -2.79 6.97
CA LEU A 38 7.90 -2.51 8.37
C LEU A 38 8.23 -1.02 8.51
N LEU A 39 7.53 -0.35 9.39
CA LEU A 39 7.72 1.07 9.63
C LEU A 39 8.66 1.28 10.83
N PRO A 40 9.33 2.45 10.91
CA PRO A 40 10.27 2.71 11.99
C PRO A 40 9.68 2.63 13.39
N ASP A 41 8.37 2.84 13.52
CA ASP A 41 7.71 2.77 14.82
C ASP A 41 7.24 1.36 15.17
N GLY A 42 7.60 0.37 14.38
CA GLY A 42 7.25 -1.02 14.66
C GLY A 42 5.96 -1.49 14.04
N ARG A 43 5.14 -0.58 13.50
CA ARG A 43 3.93 -0.99 12.79
C ARG A 43 4.31 -1.54 11.42
N GLN A 44 3.35 -2.21 10.80
CA GLN A 44 3.52 -2.67 9.43
C GLN A 44 2.41 -2.08 8.58
N ALA A 45 2.76 -1.64 7.40
CA ALA A 45 1.80 -1.18 6.42
C ALA A 45 1.61 -2.26 5.36
N ALA A 46 0.39 -2.43 4.89
CA ALA A 46 0.09 -3.26 3.74
C ALA A 46 -0.01 -2.33 2.55
N VAL A 47 0.81 -2.54 1.54
CA VAL A 47 0.94 -1.66 0.39
C VAL A 47 0.46 -2.40 -0.85
N PHE A 48 -0.40 -1.73 -1.62
CA PHE A 48 -1.05 -2.33 -2.77
C PHE A 48 -0.92 -1.43 -4.00
N ARG A 49 -0.95 -2.04 -5.15
CA ARG A 49 -1.00 -1.33 -6.43
C ARG A 49 -2.16 -1.89 -7.22
N ASP A 50 -3.00 -1.03 -7.79
CA ASP A 50 -4.07 -1.50 -8.65
C ASP A 50 -3.62 -1.54 -10.11
N ARG A 51 -4.50 -1.99 -10.98
CA ARG A 51 -4.15 -2.14 -12.40
C ARG A 51 -3.94 -0.82 -13.11
N SER A 52 -4.48 0.26 -12.57
CA SER A 52 -4.27 1.58 -13.16
C SER A 52 -2.94 2.18 -12.73
N GLY A 53 -2.22 1.52 -11.82
CA GLY A 53 -0.96 2.01 -11.30
C GLY A 53 -1.07 2.83 -10.03
N ARG A 54 -2.29 3.00 -9.50
CA ARG A 54 -2.45 3.72 -8.25
C ARG A 54 -2.00 2.86 -7.08
N THR A 55 -1.44 3.51 -6.08
CA THR A 55 -0.90 2.82 -4.92
C THR A 55 -1.67 3.21 -3.66
N TYR A 56 -1.75 2.28 -2.73
CA TYR A 56 -2.49 2.45 -1.49
C TYR A 56 -1.71 1.82 -0.36
N ALA A 57 -1.83 2.36 0.83
CA ALA A 57 -1.23 1.75 2.01
C ALA A 57 -2.18 1.87 3.19
N ILE A 58 -2.41 0.75 3.85
CA ILE A 58 -3.22 0.67 5.06
C ILE A 58 -2.45 -0.10 6.11
N ASP A 59 -2.94 -0.08 7.34
CA ASP A 59 -2.36 -0.90 8.40
C ASP A 59 -2.42 -2.37 7.98
N ASN A 60 -1.34 -3.10 8.20
CA ASN A 60 -1.30 -4.52 7.88
C ASN A 60 -2.04 -5.39 8.90
N ARG A 61 -2.37 -4.83 10.06
CA ARG A 61 -3.05 -5.58 11.10
C ARG A 61 -4.54 -5.64 10.84
N ASP A 62 -5.08 -6.86 10.79
CA ASP A 62 -6.51 -7.09 10.73
C ASP A 62 -7.07 -6.81 12.12
N PRO A 63 -7.94 -5.81 12.29
CA PRO A 63 -8.43 -5.46 13.63
C PRO A 63 -9.35 -6.51 14.24
N PHE A 64 -9.90 -7.41 13.44
CA PHE A 64 -10.80 -8.45 13.96
C PHE A 64 -10.02 -9.64 14.51
N SER A 65 -8.86 -9.95 13.90
CA SER A 65 -8.06 -11.08 14.34
C SER A 65 -6.82 -10.66 15.13
N GLY A 66 -6.39 -9.42 14.96
CA GLY A 66 -5.15 -8.94 15.55
C GLY A 66 -3.90 -9.34 14.80
N ALA A 67 -4.03 -10.12 13.72
CA ALA A 67 -2.88 -10.61 12.97
C ALA A 67 -2.46 -9.63 11.88
N ALA A 68 -1.17 -9.56 11.61
CA ALA A 68 -0.62 -8.68 10.58
C ALA A 68 -0.65 -9.41 9.22
N VAL A 69 -1.82 -9.46 8.60
CA VAL A 69 -2.07 -10.30 7.44
C VAL A 69 -2.76 -9.60 6.27
N LEU A 70 -3.13 -8.33 6.39
CA LEU A 70 -3.92 -7.69 5.32
C LEU A 70 -3.16 -7.63 3.99
N SER A 71 -1.84 -7.57 4.01
CA SER A 71 -1.06 -7.61 2.77
C SER A 71 -1.21 -8.93 2.03
N ARG A 72 -1.66 -9.98 2.69
CA ARG A 72 -1.88 -11.28 2.07
C ARG A 72 -3.32 -11.49 1.64
N GLY A 73 -4.16 -10.49 1.80
CA GLY A 73 -5.56 -10.60 1.46
C GLY A 73 -5.81 -10.58 -0.04
N LEU A 74 -7.04 -10.90 -0.41
CA LEU A 74 -7.46 -10.83 -1.79
C LEU A 74 -7.99 -9.44 -2.09
N THR A 75 -7.47 -8.84 -3.14
CA THR A 75 -7.94 -7.53 -3.54
C THR A 75 -9.11 -7.67 -4.50
N GLY A 76 -9.94 -6.67 -4.53
CA GLY A 76 -11.08 -6.62 -5.43
C GLY A 76 -11.56 -5.19 -5.54
N SER A 77 -12.74 -5.04 -6.14
CA SER A 77 -13.35 -3.74 -6.35
C SER A 77 -14.83 -3.83 -6.00
N HIS A 78 -15.33 -2.84 -5.28
CA HIS A 78 -16.73 -2.75 -4.92
C HIS A 78 -17.21 -1.34 -5.25
N GLN A 79 -18.15 -1.24 -6.17
CA GLN A 79 -18.67 0.06 -6.62
C GLN A 79 -17.55 0.99 -7.08
N GLY A 80 -16.59 0.43 -7.82
CA GLY A 80 -15.47 1.21 -8.35
C GLY A 80 -14.37 1.52 -7.37
N ARG A 81 -14.47 1.06 -6.12
CA ARG A 81 -13.46 1.34 -5.11
C ARG A 81 -12.66 0.09 -4.79
N PRO A 82 -11.34 0.21 -4.71
CA PRO A 82 -10.51 -0.95 -4.41
C PRO A 82 -10.64 -1.37 -2.94
N PHE A 83 -10.60 -2.66 -2.70
CA PHE A 83 -10.60 -3.18 -1.34
C PHE A 83 -9.65 -4.36 -1.21
N VAL A 84 -9.33 -4.72 0.02
CA VAL A 84 -8.68 -5.99 0.33
C VAL A 84 -9.55 -6.75 1.33
N ALA A 85 -9.70 -8.04 1.11
CA ALA A 85 -10.39 -8.92 2.05
C ALA A 85 -9.36 -9.66 2.90
N SER A 86 -9.54 -9.63 4.21
CA SER A 86 -8.64 -10.35 5.11
C SER A 86 -8.61 -11.84 4.77
N PRO A 87 -7.43 -12.46 4.74
CA PRO A 87 -7.35 -13.89 4.44
C PRO A 87 -7.92 -14.75 5.56
N LEU A 88 -8.04 -14.20 6.76
CA LEU A 88 -8.52 -14.97 7.90
C LEU A 88 -10.04 -14.94 8.04
N LEU A 89 -10.59 -13.75 8.22
CA LEU A 89 -12.01 -13.62 8.53
C LEU A 89 -12.82 -13.03 7.39
N LYS A 90 -12.16 -12.69 6.29
CA LYS A 90 -12.79 -12.27 5.03
C LYS A 90 -13.45 -10.88 5.05
N GLN A 91 -13.35 -10.12 6.13
CA GLN A 91 -13.83 -8.75 6.11
C GLN A 91 -13.04 -7.93 5.10
N ARG A 92 -13.74 -7.04 4.42
CA ARG A 92 -13.18 -6.23 3.36
C ARG A 92 -12.90 -4.83 3.85
N PHE A 93 -11.76 -4.29 3.47
CA PHE A 93 -11.37 -2.94 3.86
C PHE A 93 -11.12 -2.11 2.60
N ASP A 94 -11.77 -0.95 2.55
CA ASP A 94 -11.59 0.01 1.45
C ASP A 94 -10.14 0.52 1.51
N LEU A 95 -9.43 0.45 0.39
CA LEU A 95 -8.02 0.82 0.38
C LEU A 95 -7.80 2.32 0.39
N GLU A 96 -8.80 3.11 0.04
CA GLU A 96 -8.69 4.56 0.07
C GLU A 96 -8.99 5.12 1.44
N SER A 97 -10.02 4.63 2.08
CA SER A 97 -10.49 5.17 3.36
C SER A 97 -10.08 4.34 4.57
N GLY A 98 -9.73 3.07 4.37
CA GLY A 98 -9.49 2.14 5.47
C GLY A 98 -10.74 1.61 6.11
N ARG A 99 -11.92 2.02 5.63
CA ARG A 99 -13.16 1.63 6.27
C ARG A 99 -13.53 0.20 5.93
N CYS A 100 -13.96 -0.54 6.95
CA CYS A 100 -14.43 -1.90 6.72
C CYS A 100 -15.79 -1.87 6.01
N LEU A 101 -15.89 -2.56 4.88
CA LEU A 101 -17.13 -2.59 4.11
C LEU A 101 -18.18 -3.47 4.76
N ASP A 102 -17.76 -4.39 5.62
CA ASP A 102 -18.65 -5.34 6.27
C ASP A 102 -19.04 -4.92 7.70
N ASP A 103 -18.38 -3.90 8.23
CA ASP A 103 -18.71 -3.33 9.53
C ASP A 103 -18.26 -1.87 9.52
N GLY A 104 -19.19 -0.99 9.26
CA GLY A 104 -18.90 0.44 9.10
C GLY A 104 -18.40 1.14 10.34
N THR A 105 -18.39 0.47 11.48
CA THR A 105 -17.85 1.05 12.72
C THR A 105 -16.35 0.81 12.86
N VAL A 106 -15.76 -0.01 11.98
CA VAL A 106 -14.36 -0.36 12.05
C VAL A 106 -13.60 0.29 10.90
N THR A 107 -12.48 0.90 11.21
CA THR A 107 -11.62 1.54 10.22
C THR A 107 -10.17 1.24 10.59
N VAL A 108 -9.35 0.92 9.58
CA VAL A 108 -7.91 0.78 9.79
C VAL A 108 -7.21 2.05 9.35
N THR A 109 -6.03 2.29 9.89
CA THR A 109 -5.23 3.45 9.53
C THR A 109 -4.84 3.37 8.05
N THR A 110 -4.89 4.51 7.37
CA THR A 110 -4.38 4.63 6.01
C THR A 110 -3.17 5.54 6.03
N TYR A 111 -2.29 5.35 5.04
CA TYR A 111 -1.10 6.17 4.89
C TYR A 111 -1.10 6.77 3.50
N GLU A 112 -0.62 8.00 3.40
CA GLU A 112 -0.40 8.59 2.09
C GLU A 112 0.74 7.87 1.40
N VAL A 113 0.57 7.59 0.12
CA VAL A 113 1.58 6.89 -0.68
C VAL A 113 1.77 7.68 -1.95
N ARG A 114 3.00 7.77 -2.39
CA ARG A 114 3.30 8.37 -3.68
C ARG A 114 4.36 7.55 -4.39
N THR A 115 4.40 7.67 -5.69
CA THR A 115 5.44 7.08 -6.51
C THR A 115 6.31 8.20 -7.02
N ARG A 116 7.60 8.07 -6.85
CA ARG A 116 8.55 9.05 -7.35
C ARG A 116 9.58 8.40 -8.22
N PRO A 117 9.86 9.00 -9.37
CA PRO A 117 11.02 8.59 -10.11
C PRO A 117 12.22 8.91 -9.25
N ASP A 118 13.05 7.91 -9.05
CA ASP A 118 14.25 8.16 -8.31
C ASP A 118 15.30 8.60 -9.29
N SER A 119 15.34 9.87 -9.53
CA SER A 119 16.32 10.39 -10.41
C SER A 119 17.48 10.80 -9.59
N ALA A 120 18.56 10.14 -9.77
CA ALA A 120 19.72 10.54 -9.09
C ALA A 120 20.31 11.78 -9.66
N HIS A 121 19.75 12.39 -10.70
CA HIS A 121 20.31 13.24 -11.38
C HIS A 121 19.83 14.47 -11.08
N THR A 122 20.68 15.30 -10.91
CA THR A 122 20.29 16.53 -10.66
C THR A 122 20.93 17.29 -11.63
N ASP A 123 20.51 17.75 -12.45
CA ASP A 123 21.19 18.49 -13.37
C ASP A 123 20.95 19.71 -13.47
#